data_58a74dab68f6b2c45d2593631e4db615
#
_entry.id   58a74dab68f6b2c45d2593631e4db615
#
_cell.length_a   1.000
_cell.length_b   1.000
_cell.length_c   1.000
_cell.angle_alpha   90.00
_cell.angle_beta   90.00
_cell.angle_gamma   90.00
#
_symmetry.space_group_name_H-M   'P 1'
#
loop_
_entity.id
_entity.type
_entity.pdbx_description
1 polymer ?
#
loop_
_entity_poly.entity_id
_entity_poly.type
_entity_poly.pdbx_seq_one_letter_code
_entity_poly.pdbx_strand_id
1 'polypeptide(L)'
;VRPIAAPVFGNVGSPIRGLKARVVDPEDGYVLGRGKFGAIQVKGATVMRGYFKRPDLTAKVMTVDGWFDTGDLGMLTIHDEIVIKGRKKDTIVLRGGENVEPVPIEQKLEQSRFIKNAVVVGQDQRYLAALILVDEEEVKNYAAENGIQYDTYENLLVSDNIQSLFENEINSLVNSKTGFKM
;
A
#
# COMPACT_ATOMS: atom_id res chain seq x y z
N VAL A 1 5.00 -16.42 17.16
CA VAL A 1 3.57 -16.34 17.49
C VAL A 1 3.37 -14.98 18.13
N ARG A 2 2.64 -14.11 17.47
CA ARG A 2 2.32 -12.77 17.98
C ARG A 2 1.32 -12.91 19.14
N PRO A 3 1.54 -12.27 20.30
CA PRO A 3 0.47 -12.12 21.27
C PRO A 3 -0.68 -11.37 20.60
N ILE A 4 -1.92 -11.71 20.95
CA ILE A 4 -3.17 -11.12 20.43
C ILE A 4 -3.26 -9.65 20.93
N ALA A 5 -2.35 -8.82 20.51
CA ALA A 5 -2.44 -7.37 20.63
C ALA A 5 -3.10 -6.81 19.36
N ALA A 6 -3.77 -5.68 19.45
CA ALA A 6 -4.47 -5.05 18.33
C ALA A 6 -3.65 -5.10 17.04
N PRO A 7 -4.25 -5.49 15.91
CA PRO A 7 -3.53 -5.61 14.64
C PRO A 7 -2.96 -4.24 14.25
N VAL A 8 -1.65 -4.16 14.12
CA VAL A 8 -0.99 -3.00 13.51
C VAL A 8 -1.02 -3.23 12.01
N PHE A 9 -1.61 -2.31 11.29
CA PHE A 9 -1.81 -2.41 9.85
C PHE A 9 -0.46 -2.61 9.12
N GLY A 10 -0.43 -3.54 8.16
CA GLY A 10 0.79 -3.91 7.44
C GLY A 10 1.78 -4.78 8.23
N ASN A 11 1.56 -5.02 9.52
CA ASN A 11 2.42 -5.90 10.30
C ASN A 11 2.00 -7.36 10.13
N VAL A 12 2.85 -8.16 9.49
CA VAL A 12 2.62 -9.59 9.21
C VAL A 12 3.26 -10.51 10.25
N GLY A 13 3.83 -9.94 11.30
CA GLY A 13 4.47 -10.70 12.40
C GLY A 13 5.95 -11.00 12.15
N SER A 14 6.52 -11.83 13.02
CA SER A 14 7.93 -12.20 12.94
C SER A 14 8.15 -13.41 12.01
N PRO A 15 9.34 -13.54 11.40
CA PRO A 15 9.71 -14.71 10.63
C PRO A 15 9.49 -16.00 11.41
N ILE A 16 8.97 -17.03 10.76
CA ILE A 16 8.83 -18.37 11.37
C ILE A 16 10.21 -18.97 11.69
N ARG A 17 10.24 -19.95 12.59
CA ARG A 17 11.48 -20.62 12.96
C ARG A 17 12.18 -21.22 11.72
N GLY A 18 13.46 -20.88 11.56
CA GLY A 18 14.26 -21.32 10.41
C GLY A 18 14.20 -20.41 9.19
N LEU A 19 13.37 -19.37 9.20
CA LEU A 19 13.36 -18.30 8.21
C LEU A 19 14.06 -17.07 8.79
N LYS A 20 14.97 -16.49 8.03
CA LYS A 20 15.60 -15.19 8.33
C LYS A 20 15.02 -14.14 7.40
N ALA A 21 14.86 -12.93 7.91
CA ALA A 21 14.47 -11.76 7.10
C ALA A 21 15.52 -10.66 7.28
N ARG A 22 15.74 -9.89 6.22
CA ARG A 22 16.52 -8.64 6.26
C ARG A 22 15.83 -7.60 5.37
N VAL A 23 16.16 -6.35 5.63
CA VAL A 23 15.77 -5.23 4.77
C VAL A 23 17.04 -4.69 4.13
N VAL A 24 16.98 -4.44 2.84
CA VAL A 24 18.09 -3.89 2.07
C VAL A 24 17.67 -2.62 1.35
N ASP A 25 18.61 -1.76 1.09
CA ASP A 25 18.40 -0.60 0.23
C ASP A 25 18.04 -1.08 -1.18
N PRO A 26 16.96 -0.58 -1.79
CA PRO A 26 16.52 -1.01 -3.13
C PRO A 26 17.49 -0.66 -4.27
N GLU A 27 18.38 0.33 -4.07
CA GLU A 27 19.29 0.84 -5.10
C GLU A 27 20.65 0.14 -5.06
N ASP A 28 21.27 0.07 -3.88
CA ASP A 28 22.63 -0.45 -3.73
C ASP A 28 22.74 -1.81 -3.04
N GLY A 29 21.62 -2.31 -2.47
CA GLY A 29 21.54 -3.62 -1.84
C GLY A 29 22.18 -3.69 -0.45
N TYR A 30 22.61 -2.58 0.15
CA TYR A 30 23.15 -2.57 1.52
C TYR A 30 22.09 -3.01 2.54
N VAL A 31 22.51 -3.80 3.52
CA VAL A 31 21.62 -4.24 4.60
C VAL A 31 21.31 -3.08 5.53
N LEU A 32 20.03 -2.78 5.66
CA LEU A 32 19.54 -1.72 6.50
C LEU A 32 19.26 -2.21 7.93
N GLY A 33 19.42 -1.30 8.90
CA GLY A 33 19.10 -1.57 10.30
C GLY A 33 17.57 -1.62 10.55
N ARG A 34 17.18 -2.11 11.75
CA ARG A 34 15.79 -2.13 12.19
C ARG A 34 15.19 -0.73 12.18
N GLY A 35 13.92 -0.66 11.84
CA GLY A 35 13.17 0.62 11.69
C GLY A 35 13.48 1.39 10.41
N LYS A 36 14.39 0.90 9.57
CA LYS A 36 14.65 1.48 8.26
C LYS A 36 13.80 0.82 7.20
N PHE A 37 13.33 1.62 6.25
CA PHE A 37 12.50 1.19 5.14
C PHE A 37 13.35 0.76 3.94
N GLY A 38 12.99 -0.34 3.27
CA GLY A 38 13.70 -0.85 2.10
C GLY A 38 13.08 -2.14 1.56
N ALA A 39 13.78 -2.84 0.67
CA ALA A 39 13.34 -4.09 0.09
C ALA A 39 13.51 -5.27 1.08
N ILE A 40 12.45 -6.06 1.22
CA ILE A 40 12.43 -7.21 2.13
C ILE A 40 13.02 -8.41 1.42
N GLN A 41 14.02 -9.02 2.05
CA GLN A 41 14.63 -10.27 1.61
C GLN A 41 14.49 -11.33 2.69
N VAL A 42 14.27 -12.59 2.27
CA VAL A 42 14.14 -13.74 3.16
C VAL A 42 15.08 -14.87 2.77
N LYS A 43 15.51 -15.66 3.75
CA LYS A 43 16.40 -16.81 3.56
C LYS A 43 16.04 -17.91 4.54
N GLY A 44 15.90 -19.14 4.06
CA GLY A 44 15.61 -20.30 4.90
C GLY A 44 15.19 -21.52 4.11
N ALA A 45 15.01 -22.63 4.81
CA ALA A 45 14.64 -23.91 4.18
C ALA A 45 13.25 -23.90 3.49
N THR A 46 12.38 -22.98 3.89
CA THR A 46 11.03 -22.81 3.31
C THR A 46 11.02 -21.95 2.04
N VAL A 47 12.14 -21.30 1.72
CA VAL A 47 12.27 -20.51 0.49
C VAL A 47 12.49 -21.46 -0.68
N MET A 48 11.84 -21.17 -1.81
CA MET A 48 11.99 -21.95 -3.05
C MET A 48 13.46 -22.01 -3.50
N ARG A 49 13.84 -23.07 -4.19
CA ARG A 49 15.17 -23.19 -4.82
C ARG A 49 15.30 -22.36 -6.09
N GLY A 50 14.19 -21.97 -6.69
CA GLY A 50 14.11 -21.19 -7.91
C GLY A 50 12.87 -21.52 -8.73
N TYR A 51 12.67 -20.82 -9.83
CA TYR A 51 11.62 -21.07 -10.79
C TYR A 51 11.98 -22.28 -11.67
N PHE A 52 11.05 -23.20 -11.81
CA PHE A 52 11.27 -24.44 -12.58
C PHE A 52 11.65 -24.14 -14.03
N LYS A 53 12.79 -24.67 -14.48
CA LYS A 53 13.38 -24.45 -15.81
C LYS A 53 13.58 -22.98 -16.22
N ARG A 54 13.63 -22.06 -15.26
CA ARG A 54 13.81 -20.63 -15.51
C ARG A 54 14.95 -20.05 -14.65
N PRO A 55 16.21 -20.45 -14.94
CA PRO A 55 17.36 -19.89 -14.21
C PRO A 55 17.49 -18.37 -14.39
N ASP A 56 17.09 -17.85 -15.54
CA ASP A 56 17.05 -16.44 -15.86
C ASP A 56 16.15 -15.63 -14.89
N LEU A 57 14.96 -16.14 -14.57
CA LEU A 57 14.06 -15.53 -13.60
C LEU A 57 14.53 -15.76 -12.16
N THR A 58 15.11 -16.93 -11.89
CA THR A 58 15.67 -17.24 -10.58
C THR A 58 16.78 -16.28 -10.19
N ALA A 59 17.71 -16.00 -11.12
CA ALA A 59 18.79 -15.06 -10.90
C ALA A 59 18.34 -13.61 -10.64
N LYS A 60 17.14 -13.23 -11.06
CA LYS A 60 16.58 -11.90 -10.80
C LYS A 60 16.06 -11.72 -9.37
N VAL A 61 15.74 -12.82 -8.69
CA VAL A 61 15.11 -12.79 -7.36
C VAL A 61 15.93 -13.48 -6.27
N MET A 62 16.99 -14.22 -6.65
CA MET A 62 17.87 -14.89 -5.71
C MET A 62 19.25 -14.26 -5.75
N THR A 63 19.74 -13.82 -4.60
CA THR A 63 21.12 -13.35 -4.49
C THR A 63 22.10 -14.52 -4.46
N VAL A 64 23.37 -14.26 -4.78
CA VAL A 64 24.44 -15.28 -4.78
C VAL A 64 24.60 -15.95 -3.42
N ASP A 65 24.36 -15.21 -2.33
CA ASP A 65 24.41 -15.72 -0.95
C ASP A 65 23.08 -16.34 -0.48
N GLY A 66 22.12 -16.56 -1.41
CA GLY A 66 20.90 -17.34 -1.19
C GLY A 66 19.78 -16.61 -0.47
N TRP A 67 19.71 -15.28 -0.57
CA TRP A 67 18.54 -14.51 -0.17
C TRP A 67 17.58 -14.38 -1.33
N PHE A 68 16.30 -14.51 -1.02
CA PHE A 68 15.19 -14.31 -1.95
C PHE A 68 14.64 -12.88 -1.79
N ASP A 69 14.65 -12.11 -2.85
CA ASP A 69 13.97 -10.82 -2.92
C ASP A 69 12.46 -11.06 -3.09
N THR A 70 11.69 -10.65 -2.09
CA THR A 70 10.23 -10.86 -2.10
C THR A 70 9.51 -9.92 -3.07
N GLY A 71 10.17 -8.85 -3.48
CA GLY A 71 9.57 -7.74 -4.22
C GLY A 71 8.72 -6.83 -3.36
N ASP A 72 8.63 -7.08 -2.06
CA ASP A 72 7.90 -6.25 -1.11
C ASP A 72 8.82 -5.19 -0.49
N LEU A 73 8.26 -4.02 -0.24
CA LEU A 73 8.90 -2.92 0.48
C LEU A 73 8.35 -2.83 1.90
N GLY A 74 9.24 -2.61 2.85
CA GLY A 74 8.84 -2.56 4.25
C GLY A 74 10.02 -2.38 5.20
N MET A 75 9.82 -2.75 6.46
CA MET A 75 10.84 -2.65 7.50
C MET A 75 10.75 -3.82 8.49
N LEU A 76 11.86 -4.07 9.18
CA LEU A 76 11.88 -4.89 10.39
C LEU A 76 11.75 -3.96 11.60
N THR A 77 10.79 -4.24 12.47
CA THR A 77 10.68 -3.54 13.76
C THR A 77 11.81 -3.94 14.72
N ILE A 78 11.93 -3.23 15.84
CA ILE A 78 12.86 -3.60 16.92
C ILE A 78 12.57 -4.98 17.54
N HIS A 79 11.35 -5.51 17.32
CA HIS A 79 10.92 -6.83 17.79
C HIS A 79 11.01 -7.90 16.69
N ASP A 80 11.75 -7.63 15.61
CA ASP A 80 11.89 -8.51 14.44
C ASP A 80 10.54 -8.85 13.75
N GLU A 81 9.55 -7.99 13.87
CA GLU A 81 8.32 -8.10 13.10
C GLU A 81 8.48 -7.44 11.74
N ILE A 82 7.90 -8.04 10.72
CA ILE A 82 7.90 -7.50 9.36
C ILE A 82 6.68 -6.61 9.19
N VAL A 83 6.90 -5.37 8.78
CA VAL A 83 5.85 -4.42 8.39
C VAL A 83 5.98 -4.16 6.90
N ILE A 84 4.98 -4.59 6.12
CA ILE A 84 4.91 -4.37 4.66
C ILE A 84 4.24 -3.02 4.41
N LYS A 85 4.81 -2.22 3.51
CA LYS A 85 4.28 -0.91 3.10
C LYS A 85 3.79 -0.89 1.66
N GLY A 86 4.31 -1.79 0.81
CA GLY A 86 3.96 -1.85 -0.61
C GLY A 86 4.81 -2.86 -1.35
N ARG A 87 4.81 -2.75 -2.67
CA ARG A 87 5.64 -3.56 -3.56
C ARG A 87 6.52 -2.69 -4.43
N LYS A 88 7.75 -3.12 -4.65
CA LYS A 88 8.72 -2.41 -5.50
C LYS A 88 8.20 -2.13 -6.92
N LYS A 89 7.35 -3.01 -7.46
CA LYS A 89 6.75 -2.84 -8.80
C LYS A 89 5.58 -1.86 -8.83
N ASP A 90 4.95 -1.63 -7.69
CA ASP A 90 3.74 -0.82 -7.57
C ASP A 90 4.08 0.62 -7.13
N THR A 91 5.36 0.88 -6.76
CA THR A 91 5.84 2.23 -6.43
C THR A 91 5.61 3.15 -7.63
N ILE A 92 4.89 4.23 -7.40
CA ILE A 92 4.64 5.28 -8.39
C ILE A 92 5.81 6.26 -8.36
N VAL A 93 6.44 6.47 -9.50
CA VAL A 93 7.47 7.49 -9.66
C VAL A 93 6.83 8.71 -10.30
N LEU A 94 6.75 9.82 -9.57
CA LEU A 94 6.23 11.07 -10.10
C LEU A 94 7.26 11.73 -11.04
N ARG A 95 6.80 12.65 -11.87
CA ARG A 95 7.63 13.36 -12.86
C ARG A 95 8.81 14.11 -12.23
N GLY A 96 8.72 14.46 -10.95
CA GLY A 96 9.81 15.07 -10.17
C GLY A 96 10.85 14.08 -9.64
N GLY A 97 10.67 12.76 -9.86
CA GLY A 97 11.52 11.69 -9.32
C GLY A 97 11.12 11.24 -7.91
N GLU A 98 10.02 11.72 -7.39
CA GLU A 98 9.51 11.30 -6.08
C GLU A 98 8.89 9.90 -6.15
N ASN A 99 9.29 9.01 -5.23
CA ASN A 99 8.76 7.66 -5.10
C ASN A 99 7.59 7.68 -4.11
N VAL A 100 6.44 7.20 -4.54
CA VAL A 100 5.22 7.13 -3.73
C VAL A 100 4.71 5.69 -3.68
N GLU A 101 4.49 5.20 -2.45
CA GLU A 101 3.85 3.91 -2.24
C GLU A 101 2.32 4.09 -2.23
N PRO A 102 1.58 3.55 -3.23
CA PRO A 102 0.13 3.76 -3.35
C PRO A 102 -0.65 3.09 -2.23
N VAL A 103 -0.29 1.87 -1.85
CA VAL A 103 -1.02 1.02 -0.89
C VAL A 103 -1.37 1.73 0.43
N PRO A 104 -0.46 2.45 1.12
CA PRO A 104 -0.81 3.18 2.34
C PRO A 104 -1.84 4.28 2.13
N ILE A 105 -1.90 4.87 0.93
CA ILE A 105 -2.88 5.92 0.58
C ILE A 105 -4.23 5.28 0.30
N GLU A 106 -4.26 4.23 -0.52
CA GLU A 106 -5.45 3.43 -0.84
C GLU A 106 -6.13 2.93 0.44
N GLN A 107 -5.36 2.32 1.34
CA GLN A 107 -5.84 1.82 2.63
C GLN A 107 -6.41 2.91 3.55
N LYS A 108 -5.95 4.15 3.44
CA LYS A 108 -6.53 5.25 4.18
C LYS A 108 -7.86 5.69 3.56
N LEU A 109 -7.93 5.78 2.25
CA LEU A 109 -9.16 6.11 1.55
C LEU A 109 -10.26 5.07 1.84
N GLU A 110 -9.91 3.79 1.89
CA GLU A 110 -10.81 2.69 2.21
C GLU A 110 -11.30 2.67 3.67
N GLN A 111 -10.80 3.55 4.54
CA GLN A 111 -11.38 3.76 5.87
C GLN A 111 -12.69 4.56 5.85
N SER A 112 -12.96 5.28 4.76
CA SER A 112 -14.25 5.93 4.56
C SER A 112 -15.34 4.89 4.29
N ARG A 113 -16.50 5.01 4.96
CA ARG A 113 -17.66 4.16 4.68
C ARG A 113 -18.19 4.31 3.26
N PHE A 114 -17.90 5.44 2.61
CA PHE A 114 -18.34 5.73 1.25
C PHE A 114 -17.44 5.14 0.17
N ILE A 115 -16.26 4.64 0.53
CA ILE A 115 -15.24 4.15 -0.40
C ILE A 115 -15.04 2.64 -0.19
N LYS A 116 -15.48 1.87 -1.17
CA LYS A 116 -15.38 0.42 -1.17
C LYS A 116 -13.99 -0.09 -1.59
N ASN A 117 -13.36 0.65 -2.50
CA ASN A 117 -11.99 0.39 -2.95
C ASN A 117 -11.41 1.67 -3.58
N ALA A 118 -10.11 1.84 -3.49
CA ALA A 118 -9.39 2.94 -4.10
C ALA A 118 -8.14 2.42 -4.82
N VAL A 119 -7.84 2.99 -5.99
CA VAL A 119 -6.60 2.70 -6.75
C VAL A 119 -5.91 4.03 -7.02
N VAL A 120 -4.73 4.21 -6.45
CA VAL A 120 -3.91 5.42 -6.65
C VAL A 120 -3.10 5.27 -7.93
N VAL A 121 -3.10 6.29 -8.75
CA VAL A 121 -2.38 6.37 -10.03
C VAL A 121 -1.62 7.68 -10.12
N GLY A 122 -0.58 7.74 -10.96
CA GLY A 122 0.21 8.98 -11.11
C GLY A 122 1.59 8.76 -11.70
N GLN A 123 1.87 7.55 -12.25
CA GLN A 123 3.15 7.27 -12.88
C GLN A 123 3.50 8.34 -13.93
N ASP A 124 4.70 8.95 -13.80
CA ASP A 124 5.21 10.02 -14.66
C ASP A 124 4.35 11.30 -14.70
N GLN A 125 3.39 11.45 -13.77
CA GLN A 125 2.56 12.64 -13.63
C GLN A 125 3.15 13.62 -12.59
N ARG A 126 2.64 14.86 -12.57
CA ARG A 126 3.04 15.87 -11.58
C ARG A 126 2.36 15.69 -10.22
N TYR A 127 1.26 14.96 -10.18
CA TYR A 127 0.41 14.72 -9.01
C TYR A 127 -0.20 13.33 -9.07
N LEU A 128 -0.61 12.86 -7.91
CA LEU A 128 -1.37 11.62 -7.79
C LEU A 128 -2.86 11.88 -8.11
N ALA A 129 -3.52 10.85 -8.61
CA ALA A 129 -4.96 10.76 -8.70
C ALA A 129 -5.41 9.44 -8.09
N ALA A 130 -6.68 9.33 -7.73
CA ALA A 130 -7.27 8.08 -7.28
C ALA A 130 -8.55 7.77 -8.08
N LEU A 131 -8.67 6.52 -8.50
CA LEU A 131 -9.92 5.94 -8.97
C LEU A 131 -10.62 5.34 -7.76
N ILE A 132 -11.85 5.77 -7.50
CA ILE A 132 -12.61 5.38 -6.31
C ILE A 132 -13.81 4.54 -6.74
N LEU A 133 -13.91 3.34 -6.20
CA LEU A 133 -15.12 2.55 -6.25
C LEU A 133 -15.99 2.92 -5.05
N VAL A 134 -17.09 3.57 -5.33
CA VAL A 134 -18.02 4.10 -4.33
C VAL A 134 -18.87 2.98 -3.73
N ASP A 135 -19.19 3.06 -2.43
CA ASP A 135 -20.24 2.26 -1.83
C ASP A 135 -21.60 2.90 -2.12
N GLU A 136 -22.32 2.29 -3.05
CA GLU A 136 -23.60 2.81 -3.56
C GLU A 136 -24.66 2.92 -2.45
N GLU A 137 -24.71 1.96 -1.55
CA GLU A 137 -25.67 1.92 -0.45
C GLU A 137 -25.43 3.07 0.52
N GLU A 138 -24.18 3.28 0.93
CA GLU A 138 -23.79 4.35 1.83
C GLU A 138 -24.02 5.73 1.24
N VAL A 139 -23.77 5.91 -0.07
CA VAL A 139 -24.05 7.19 -0.75
C VAL A 139 -25.54 7.46 -0.88
N LYS A 140 -26.36 6.45 -1.15
CA LYS A 140 -27.82 6.59 -1.17
C LYS A 140 -28.37 6.92 0.22
N ASN A 141 -27.87 6.27 1.27
CA ASN A 141 -28.24 6.57 2.64
C ASN A 141 -27.89 8.03 3.00
N TYR A 142 -26.69 8.48 2.66
CA TYR A 142 -26.28 9.86 2.86
C TYR A 142 -27.19 10.86 2.14
N ALA A 143 -27.57 10.58 0.88
CA ALA A 143 -28.48 11.42 0.13
C ALA A 143 -29.85 11.53 0.80
N ALA A 144 -30.39 10.40 1.30
CA ALA A 144 -31.66 10.37 2.02
C ALA A 144 -31.60 11.16 3.34
N GLU A 145 -30.53 10.97 4.14
CA GLU A 145 -30.30 11.68 5.40
C GLU A 145 -30.19 13.20 5.23
N ASN A 146 -29.65 13.66 4.07
CA ASN A 146 -29.43 15.08 3.79
C ASN A 146 -30.48 15.69 2.86
N GLY A 147 -31.56 14.95 2.51
CA GLY A 147 -32.65 15.42 1.68
C GLY A 147 -32.26 15.75 0.24
N ILE A 148 -31.18 15.10 -0.27
CA ILE A 148 -30.69 15.31 -1.63
C ILE A 148 -31.64 14.58 -2.62
N GLN A 149 -32.28 15.32 -3.48
CA GLN A 149 -33.15 14.78 -4.52
C GLN A 149 -32.32 14.45 -5.78
N TYR A 150 -32.56 13.32 -6.40
CA TYR A 150 -31.91 12.90 -7.64
C TYR A 150 -32.83 12.00 -8.47
N ASP A 151 -32.64 12.02 -9.77
CA ASP A 151 -33.43 11.19 -10.68
C ASP A 151 -32.78 9.82 -10.92
N THR A 152 -31.46 9.81 -11.13
CA THR A 152 -30.67 8.59 -11.33
C THR A 152 -29.43 8.58 -10.43
N TYR A 153 -28.89 7.39 -10.17
CA TYR A 153 -27.69 7.26 -9.35
C TYR A 153 -26.49 7.99 -9.97
N GLU A 154 -26.36 7.94 -11.29
CA GLU A 154 -25.32 8.67 -12.01
C GLU A 154 -25.42 10.18 -11.78
N ASN A 155 -26.65 10.75 -11.79
CA ASN A 155 -26.87 12.16 -11.49
C ASN A 155 -26.52 12.50 -10.03
N LEU A 156 -26.79 11.57 -9.11
CA LEU A 156 -26.39 11.73 -7.71
C LEU A 156 -24.86 11.83 -7.57
N LEU A 157 -24.11 10.93 -8.21
CA LEU A 157 -22.65 10.89 -8.11
C LEU A 157 -21.96 12.14 -8.63
N VAL A 158 -22.52 12.79 -9.66
CA VAL A 158 -21.94 14.03 -10.22
C VAL A 158 -22.50 15.30 -9.57
N SER A 159 -23.38 15.18 -8.57
CA SER A 159 -23.92 16.33 -7.86
C SER A 159 -22.86 17.02 -6.99
N ASP A 160 -22.93 18.34 -6.86
CA ASP A 160 -22.01 19.14 -6.04
C ASP A 160 -21.96 18.65 -4.59
N ASN A 161 -23.08 18.16 -4.06
CA ASN A 161 -23.17 17.63 -2.70
C ASN A 161 -22.29 16.40 -2.51
N ILE A 162 -22.34 15.46 -3.45
CA ILE A 162 -21.53 14.22 -3.39
C ILE A 162 -20.07 14.49 -3.73
N GLN A 163 -19.79 15.39 -4.67
CA GLN A 163 -18.41 15.81 -4.95
C GLN A 163 -17.78 16.44 -3.70
N SER A 164 -18.49 17.37 -3.04
CA SER A 164 -18.03 17.98 -1.80
C SER A 164 -17.86 16.97 -0.66
N LEU A 165 -18.73 15.95 -0.57
CA LEU A 165 -18.58 14.86 0.39
C LEU A 165 -17.24 14.14 0.16
N PHE A 166 -16.96 13.70 -1.06
CA PHE A 166 -15.71 12.98 -1.36
C PHE A 166 -14.46 13.86 -1.22
N GLU A 167 -14.52 15.12 -1.61
CA GLU A 167 -13.41 16.06 -1.37
C GLU A 167 -13.10 16.20 0.12
N ASN A 168 -14.12 16.33 0.97
CA ASN A 168 -13.93 16.42 2.42
C ASN A 168 -13.38 15.11 3.01
N GLU A 169 -13.91 13.95 2.60
CA GLU A 169 -13.42 12.64 3.02
C GLU A 169 -11.95 12.45 2.65
N ILE A 170 -11.60 12.66 1.38
CA ILE A 170 -10.22 12.53 0.90
C ILE A 170 -9.29 13.49 1.67
N ASN A 171 -9.67 14.75 1.81
CA ASN A 171 -8.88 15.74 2.54
C ASN A 171 -8.68 15.36 4.00
N SER A 172 -9.70 14.84 4.67
CA SER A 172 -9.61 14.43 6.06
C SER A 172 -8.71 13.22 6.26
N LEU A 173 -8.77 12.24 5.36
CA LEU A 173 -8.06 10.97 5.48
C LEU A 173 -6.61 11.06 4.98
N VAL A 174 -6.35 11.78 3.89
CA VAL A 174 -5.04 11.80 3.24
C VAL A 174 -4.23 13.04 3.63
N ASN A 175 -4.82 14.23 3.61
CA ASN A 175 -4.08 15.49 3.79
C ASN A 175 -3.79 15.86 5.24
N SER A 176 -4.55 15.37 6.22
CA SER A 176 -4.40 15.79 7.62
C SER A 176 -3.12 15.29 8.31
N LYS A 177 -2.42 14.29 7.75
CA LYS A 177 -1.25 13.67 8.42
C LYS A 177 -0.11 13.24 7.49
N THR A 178 -0.23 13.37 6.17
CA THR A 178 0.76 12.81 5.23
C THR A 178 1.67 13.83 4.58
N GLY A 179 1.46 15.12 4.79
CA GLY A 179 2.28 16.16 4.13
C GLY A 179 2.04 16.28 2.61
N PHE A 180 1.12 15.53 2.04
CA PHE A 180 0.72 15.72 0.66
C PHE A 180 -0.13 17.00 0.57
N LYS A 181 0.41 18.01 -0.11
CA LYS A 181 -0.37 19.15 -0.57
C LYS A 181 -0.97 18.76 -1.91
N MET A 182 -2.32 18.88 -2.04
CA MET A 182 -2.97 18.93 -3.34
C MET A 182 -2.55 20.18 -4.10
#